data_f0dde3a9e39a970d9f4bad7704fd2222
#
_entry.id   f0dde3a9e39a970d9f4bad7704fd2222
#
_cell.length_a   1.000
_cell.length_b   1.000
_cell.length_c   1.000
_cell.angle_alpha   90.00
_cell.angle_beta   90.00
_cell.angle_gamma   90.00
#
_symmetry.space_group_name_H-M   'P 1'
#
loop_
_entity.id
_entity.type
_entity.pdbx_description
1 polymer ?
#
loop_
_entity_poly.entity_id
_entity_poly.type
_entity_poly.pdbx_seq_one_letter_code
_entity_poly.pdbx_strand_id
1 'polypeptide(L)'
;RDDMLVAGRAMTVLEADVLDAGKEKGVNPVLKRSFGLMLEALDDLKEDEVYVCSGSSPAYALWGELMSARAIQCKAAGAVVNGYSRDTKGILALDFPCFSYGPYAQDQAPRGKVIDYRVPIEMEGVRINDGDILVGDIDGVCVVPREIEEEVFTRALEKARGERMVLKKIQEGMKARDAFDTYGIM
;
A
#
# COMPACT_ATOMS: atom_id res chain seq x y z
N ARG A 1 11.23 -7.34 -3.99
CA ARG A 1 11.40 -8.78 -4.29
C ARG A 1 10.14 -9.24 -5.02
N ASP A 2 10.30 -10.17 -5.93
CA ASP A 2 9.24 -10.77 -6.73
C ASP A 2 8.30 -11.74 -5.94
N ASP A 3 8.72 -12.13 -4.75
CA ASP A 3 7.96 -12.99 -3.83
C ASP A 3 7.24 -12.23 -2.71
N MET A 4 7.33 -10.90 -2.68
CA MET A 4 6.61 -10.10 -1.68
C MET A 4 5.12 -10.02 -2.00
N LEU A 5 4.32 -10.35 -1.00
CA LEU A 5 2.86 -10.26 -1.02
C LEU A 5 2.40 -9.35 0.12
N VAL A 6 1.34 -8.62 -0.10
CA VAL A 6 0.61 -7.91 0.96
C VAL A 6 -0.86 -8.24 0.88
N ALA A 7 -1.46 -8.53 2.01
CA ALA A 7 -2.91 -8.65 2.15
C ALA A 7 -3.31 -8.17 3.54
N GLY A 8 -4.19 -7.19 3.61
CA GLY A 8 -4.61 -6.64 4.90
C GLY A 8 -5.59 -5.48 4.75
N ARG A 9 -6.03 -4.94 5.87
CA ARG A 9 -6.93 -3.79 5.89
C ARG A 9 -6.14 -2.49 5.81
N ALA A 10 -6.60 -1.56 4.99
CA ALA A 10 -6.01 -0.24 4.87
C ALA A 10 -6.09 0.52 6.20
N MET A 11 -4.96 0.96 6.71
CA MET A 11 -4.84 2.06 7.64
C MET A 11 -4.36 3.26 6.85
N THR A 12 -5.28 4.16 6.51
CA THR A 12 -5.05 5.25 5.58
C THR A 12 -4.36 6.43 6.25
N VAL A 13 -3.40 7.03 5.55
CA VAL A 13 -2.57 8.13 6.03
C VAL A 13 -2.51 9.23 4.98
N LEU A 14 -2.94 10.42 5.35
CA LEU A 14 -2.92 11.59 4.50
C LEU A 14 -1.68 12.43 4.80
N GLU A 15 -0.79 12.49 3.82
CA GLU A 15 0.41 13.30 3.85
C GLU A 15 0.23 14.60 3.04
N ALA A 16 1.01 15.62 3.35
CA ALA A 16 1.06 16.84 2.56
C ALA A 16 2.45 17.44 2.53
N ASP A 17 2.77 18.13 1.43
CA ASP A 17 3.94 18.99 1.34
C ASP A 17 3.73 20.29 2.12
N VAL A 18 4.71 20.63 2.98
CA VAL A 18 4.74 21.88 3.71
C VAL A 18 5.95 22.68 3.27
N LEU A 19 5.72 23.72 2.49
CA LEU A 19 6.80 24.49 1.83
C LEU A 19 7.57 25.41 2.77
N ASP A 20 7.00 25.75 3.92
CA ASP A 20 7.59 26.72 4.88
C ASP A 20 7.67 26.15 6.31
N ALA A 21 8.25 24.96 6.40
CA ALA A 21 8.31 24.16 7.64
C ALA A 21 9.04 24.83 8.84
N GLY A 22 9.70 25.96 8.63
CA GLY A 22 10.45 26.68 9.68
C GLY A 22 9.81 27.97 10.17
N LYS A 23 8.72 28.43 9.56
CA LYS A 23 8.06 29.68 9.93
C LYS A 23 6.71 29.41 10.56
N GLU A 24 6.58 29.66 11.83
CA GLU A 24 5.42 29.36 12.68
C GLU A 24 4.11 30.12 12.34
N LYS A 25 3.84 30.41 11.09
CA LYS A 25 2.68 31.21 10.68
C LYS A 25 1.40 30.43 10.41
N GLY A 26 1.47 29.10 10.39
CA GLY A 26 0.29 28.25 10.16
C GLY A 26 -0.62 28.17 11.38
N VAL A 27 -1.93 28.10 11.14
CA VAL A 27 -2.94 27.90 12.21
C VAL A 27 -3.04 26.46 12.68
N ASN A 28 -2.64 25.50 11.83
CA ASN A 28 -2.68 24.08 12.17
C ASN A 28 -1.47 23.67 13.01
N PRO A 29 -1.67 23.27 14.29
CA PRO A 29 -0.57 22.90 15.17
C PRO A 29 0.17 21.61 14.72
N VAL A 30 -0.48 20.73 13.95
CA VAL A 30 0.13 19.52 13.41
C VAL A 30 1.32 19.85 12.51
N LEU A 31 1.21 20.91 11.71
CA LEU A 31 2.28 21.34 10.80
C LEU A 31 3.54 21.86 11.52
N LYS A 32 3.46 22.16 12.81
CA LYS A 32 4.60 22.56 13.65
C LYS A 32 5.44 21.38 14.12
N ARG A 33 4.92 20.16 14.04
CA ARG A 33 5.61 18.93 14.45
C ARG A 33 6.54 18.45 13.33
N SER A 34 7.67 17.82 13.68
CA SER A 34 8.70 17.41 12.71
C SER A 34 8.15 16.52 11.58
N PHE A 35 7.26 15.58 11.90
CA PHE A 35 6.64 14.64 10.94
C PHE A 35 5.10 14.73 10.91
N GLY A 36 4.53 15.80 11.49
CA GLY A 36 3.09 15.86 11.69
C GLY A 36 2.59 14.78 12.63
N LEU A 37 1.64 13.98 12.20
CA LEU A 37 1.06 12.83 12.93
C LEU A 37 1.67 11.48 12.55
N MET A 38 2.78 11.44 11.80
CA MET A 38 3.35 10.19 11.29
C MET A 38 3.64 9.16 12.39
N LEU A 39 4.20 9.62 13.52
CA LEU A 39 4.56 8.72 14.62
C LEU A 39 3.33 8.15 15.29
N GLU A 40 2.30 8.96 15.48
CA GLU A 40 1.02 8.53 16.03
C GLU A 40 0.31 7.55 15.09
N ALA A 41 0.29 7.83 13.79
CA ALA A 41 -0.26 6.92 12.80
C ALA A 41 0.47 5.57 12.80
N LEU A 42 1.81 5.60 12.86
CA LEU A 42 2.62 4.40 12.91
C LEU A 42 2.40 3.58 14.19
N ASP A 43 2.20 4.26 15.34
CA ASP A 43 1.92 3.62 16.62
C ASP A 43 0.49 3.08 16.75
N ASP A 44 -0.45 3.63 15.96
CA ASP A 44 -1.86 3.19 15.93
C ASP A 44 -2.12 2.00 14.97
N LEU A 45 -1.11 1.53 14.23
CA LEU A 45 -1.20 0.33 13.43
C LEU A 45 -1.61 -0.88 14.26
N LYS A 46 -2.48 -1.70 13.72
CA LYS A 46 -2.97 -2.95 14.32
C LYS A 46 -2.53 -4.16 13.51
N GLU A 47 -2.71 -5.32 14.12
CA GLU A 47 -2.46 -6.61 13.46
C GLU A 47 -3.26 -6.71 12.15
N ASP A 48 -2.59 -7.19 11.09
CA ASP A 48 -3.12 -7.35 9.75
C ASP A 48 -3.53 -6.04 9.02
N GLU A 49 -3.15 -4.87 9.54
CA GLU A 49 -3.33 -3.62 8.81
C GLU A 49 -2.15 -3.36 7.85
N VAL A 50 -2.45 -2.65 6.78
CA VAL A 50 -1.49 -2.13 5.80
C VAL A 50 -1.44 -0.61 5.94
N TYR A 51 -0.25 -0.05 6.21
CA TYR A 51 -0.05 1.40 6.20
C TYR A 51 -0.14 1.92 4.77
N VAL A 52 -1.15 2.74 4.48
CA VAL A 52 -1.38 3.27 3.12
C VAL A 52 -1.26 4.78 3.12
N CYS A 53 -0.22 5.32 2.50
CA CYS A 53 0.08 6.75 2.54
C CYS A 53 0.01 7.41 1.15
N SER A 54 -0.72 8.51 1.06
CA SER A 54 -0.84 9.33 -0.15
C SER A 54 -1.06 10.81 0.18
N GLY A 55 -0.95 11.69 -0.82
CA GLY A 55 -1.26 13.11 -0.74
C GLY A 55 -0.06 14.06 -0.86
N SER A 56 1.15 13.54 -0.83
CA SER A 56 2.38 14.32 -0.99
C SER A 56 2.93 14.28 -2.41
N SER A 57 3.87 15.20 -2.71
CA SER A 57 4.68 15.09 -3.92
C SER A 57 5.71 13.95 -3.81
N PRO A 58 6.16 13.38 -4.95
CA PRO A 58 7.21 12.35 -4.96
C PRO A 58 8.62 12.96 -4.82
N ALA A 59 8.78 13.96 -3.95
CA ALA A 59 10.06 14.68 -3.79
C ALA A 59 10.93 14.14 -2.65
N TYR A 60 10.47 13.14 -1.92
CA TYR A 60 11.15 12.50 -0.80
C TYR A 60 10.57 11.09 -0.54
N ALA A 61 11.27 10.33 0.30
CA ALA A 61 10.82 9.00 0.69
C ALA A 61 9.80 9.07 1.84
N LEU A 62 8.71 8.32 1.69
CA LEU A 62 7.60 8.23 2.65
C LEU A 62 7.74 7.07 3.63
N TRP A 63 8.67 6.15 3.36
CA TRP A 63 8.85 4.93 4.14
C TRP A 63 10.33 4.60 4.30
N GLY A 64 10.69 3.96 5.43
CA GLY A 64 12.06 3.56 5.73
C GLY A 64 12.16 2.38 6.69
N GLU A 65 13.40 1.97 7.00
CA GLU A 65 13.70 0.80 7.85
C GLU A 65 13.10 0.91 9.26
N LEU A 66 13.21 2.06 9.91
CA LEU A 66 12.69 2.24 11.27
C LEU A 66 11.17 2.13 11.32
N MET A 67 10.48 2.64 10.28
CA MET A 67 9.03 2.50 10.17
C MET A 67 8.65 1.03 9.96
N SER A 68 9.39 0.29 9.11
CA SER A 68 9.19 -1.15 8.90
C SER A 68 9.38 -1.94 10.20
N ALA A 69 10.43 -1.65 10.96
CA ALA A 69 10.68 -2.30 12.24
C ALA A 69 9.54 -2.07 13.25
N ARG A 70 9.00 -0.83 13.30
CA ARG A 70 7.85 -0.53 14.16
C ARG A 70 6.57 -1.22 13.69
N ALA A 71 6.28 -1.20 12.39
CA ALA A 71 5.12 -1.86 11.80
C ALA A 71 5.11 -3.38 12.08
N ILE A 72 6.28 -4.03 12.02
CA ILE A 72 6.43 -5.43 12.41
C ILE A 72 6.05 -5.65 13.88
N GLN A 73 6.44 -4.77 14.79
CA GLN A 73 6.06 -4.87 16.20
C GLN A 73 4.55 -4.70 16.41
N CYS A 74 3.89 -3.93 15.55
CA CYS A 74 2.43 -3.80 15.51
C CYS A 74 1.74 -4.98 14.80
N LYS A 75 2.52 -5.92 14.23
CA LYS A 75 2.06 -7.03 13.40
C LYS A 75 1.31 -6.57 12.13
N ALA A 76 1.67 -5.42 11.61
CA ALA A 76 1.12 -4.92 10.36
C ALA A 76 1.53 -5.82 9.18
N ALA A 77 0.64 -5.95 8.20
CA ALA A 77 0.84 -6.81 7.03
C ALA A 77 1.81 -6.23 6.00
N GLY A 78 1.96 -4.90 5.96
CA GLY A 78 2.85 -4.24 5.01
C GLY A 78 2.63 -2.73 4.93
N ALA A 79 3.27 -2.11 3.95
CA ALA A 79 3.10 -0.70 3.61
C ALA A 79 2.92 -0.50 2.10
N VAL A 80 2.03 0.41 1.73
CA VAL A 80 1.81 0.89 0.36
C VAL A 80 1.89 2.42 0.38
N VAL A 81 2.88 2.98 -0.31
CA VAL A 81 3.10 4.42 -0.30
C VAL A 81 3.08 5.00 -1.71
N ASN A 82 2.28 6.06 -1.91
CA ASN A 82 2.22 6.80 -3.16
C ASN A 82 3.45 7.72 -3.31
N GLY A 83 4.61 7.10 -3.39
CA GLY A 83 5.91 7.75 -3.42
C GLY A 83 7.05 6.76 -3.23
N TYR A 84 8.19 7.27 -2.80
CA TYR A 84 9.42 6.49 -2.67
C TYR A 84 9.61 5.91 -1.27
N SER A 85 10.50 4.92 -1.18
CA SER A 85 11.05 4.41 0.08
C SER A 85 12.56 4.65 0.15
N ARG A 86 13.12 4.68 1.37
CA ARG A 86 14.56 4.71 1.62
C ARG A 86 14.98 3.54 2.52
N ASP A 87 16.27 3.41 2.77
CA ASP A 87 16.81 2.31 3.58
C ASP A 87 16.46 0.92 3.01
N THR A 88 16.37 0.81 1.68
CA THR A 88 15.87 -0.36 0.95
C THR A 88 16.53 -1.66 1.42
N LYS A 89 17.86 -1.62 1.66
CA LYS A 89 18.60 -2.80 2.15
C LYS A 89 18.08 -3.28 3.51
N GLY A 90 17.76 -2.36 4.42
CA GLY A 90 17.20 -2.65 5.73
C GLY A 90 15.79 -3.22 5.64
N ILE A 91 14.92 -2.59 4.83
CA ILE A 91 13.56 -3.08 4.59
C ILE A 91 13.57 -4.51 4.04
N LEU A 92 14.45 -4.79 3.05
CA LEU A 92 14.60 -6.13 2.47
C LEU A 92 15.14 -7.15 3.50
N ALA A 93 16.05 -6.74 4.38
CA ALA A 93 16.59 -7.60 5.44
C ALA A 93 15.55 -7.94 6.52
N LEU A 94 14.61 -7.02 6.77
CA LEU A 94 13.48 -7.23 7.68
C LEU A 94 12.37 -8.10 7.07
N ASP A 95 12.45 -8.37 5.77
CA ASP A 95 11.42 -9.13 5.02
C ASP A 95 10.01 -8.50 5.11
N PHE A 96 9.96 -7.16 5.25
CA PHE A 96 8.70 -6.43 5.37
C PHE A 96 8.15 -6.02 4.00
N PRO A 97 6.91 -6.39 3.64
CA PRO A 97 6.30 -6.01 2.37
C PRO A 97 6.12 -4.49 2.28
N CYS A 98 6.82 -3.87 1.33
CA CYS A 98 6.72 -2.43 1.08
C CYS A 98 6.59 -2.17 -0.42
N PHE A 99 5.47 -1.57 -0.80
CA PHE A 99 5.15 -1.17 -2.17
C PHE A 99 5.34 0.34 -2.31
N SER A 100 6.21 0.75 -3.19
CA SER A 100 6.59 2.14 -3.42
C SER A 100 7.05 2.32 -4.87
N TYR A 101 7.25 3.55 -5.30
CA TYR A 101 7.83 3.84 -6.62
C TYR A 101 9.29 3.38 -6.77
N GLY A 102 9.92 2.98 -5.67
CA GLY A 102 11.31 2.54 -5.65
C GLY A 102 12.15 3.29 -4.62
N PRO A 103 13.49 3.11 -4.66
CA PRO A 103 14.39 3.72 -3.70
C PRO A 103 14.64 5.22 -4.00
N TYR A 104 14.63 6.05 -2.96
CA TYR A 104 15.01 7.46 -3.04
C TYR A 104 15.59 7.95 -1.70
N ALA A 105 16.78 8.52 -1.72
CA ALA A 105 17.52 8.82 -0.49
C ALA A 105 17.04 10.07 0.27
N GLN A 106 16.25 10.96 -0.37
CA GLN A 106 15.80 12.20 0.25
C GLN A 106 14.86 11.92 1.42
N ASP A 107 15.17 12.49 2.59
CA ASP A 107 14.33 12.42 3.77
C ASP A 107 13.03 13.23 3.58
N GLN A 108 11.96 12.76 4.20
CA GLN A 108 10.67 13.44 4.31
C GLN A 108 10.79 14.79 5.00
N ALA A 109 11.53 14.85 6.11
CA ALA A 109 11.79 16.12 6.80
C ALA A 109 12.67 17.06 5.95
N PRO A 110 12.41 18.39 5.95
CA PRO A 110 11.39 19.08 6.74
C PRO A 110 10.05 19.25 6.04
N ARG A 111 9.91 18.79 4.78
CA ARG A 111 8.78 19.12 3.89
C ARG A 111 7.54 18.26 4.13
N GLY A 112 7.71 16.93 4.19
CA GLY A 112 6.58 16.01 4.32
C GLY A 112 6.00 16.00 5.73
N LYS A 113 4.69 16.04 5.83
CA LYS A 113 3.97 15.97 7.10
C LYS A 113 2.70 15.16 6.94
N VAL A 114 2.53 14.15 7.77
CA VAL A 114 1.22 13.51 7.94
C VAL A 114 0.30 14.50 8.62
N ILE A 115 -0.78 14.87 7.93
CA ILE A 115 -1.75 15.86 8.40
C ILE A 115 -2.97 15.22 9.05
N ASP A 116 -3.30 13.97 8.65
CA ASP A 116 -4.35 13.16 9.25
C ASP A 116 -4.14 11.67 8.93
N TYR A 117 -4.84 10.78 9.62
CA TYR A 117 -4.85 9.36 9.33
C TYR A 117 -6.21 8.75 9.67
N ARG A 118 -6.49 7.53 9.17
CA ARG A 118 -7.80 6.88 9.21
C ARG A 118 -8.90 7.73 8.55
N VAL A 119 -8.51 8.51 7.56
CA VAL A 119 -9.38 9.32 6.70
C VAL A 119 -9.33 8.80 5.26
N PRO A 120 -10.38 9.02 4.45
CA PRO A 120 -10.31 8.67 3.03
C PRO A 120 -9.16 9.39 2.34
N ILE A 121 -8.40 8.64 1.53
CA ILE A 121 -7.33 9.16 0.68
C ILE A 121 -7.59 8.81 -0.78
N GLU A 122 -6.85 9.43 -1.67
CA GLU A 122 -6.80 9.07 -3.09
C GLU A 122 -5.36 8.69 -3.46
N MET A 123 -5.22 7.59 -4.21
CA MET A 123 -3.94 7.15 -4.76
C MET A 123 -4.14 6.80 -6.24
N GLU A 124 -3.49 7.56 -7.14
CA GLU A 124 -3.55 7.37 -8.60
C GLU A 124 -5.00 7.25 -9.15
N GLY A 125 -5.92 8.10 -8.65
CA GLY A 125 -7.32 8.11 -9.04
C GLY A 125 -8.20 7.07 -8.34
N VAL A 126 -7.63 6.24 -7.46
CA VAL A 126 -8.37 5.27 -6.66
C VAL A 126 -8.62 5.82 -5.27
N ARG A 127 -9.89 5.92 -4.89
CA ARG A 127 -10.28 6.26 -3.52
C ARG A 127 -10.08 5.05 -2.61
N ILE A 128 -9.44 5.26 -1.47
CA ILE A 128 -9.20 4.24 -0.45
C ILE A 128 -9.76 4.76 0.87
N ASN A 129 -10.65 3.99 1.49
CA ASN A 129 -11.17 4.29 2.81
C ASN A 129 -10.44 3.45 3.87
N ASP A 130 -10.39 3.95 5.10
CA ASP A 130 -9.86 3.17 6.22
C ASP A 130 -10.66 1.87 6.39
N GLY A 131 -9.96 0.73 6.44
CA GLY A 131 -10.54 -0.60 6.54
C GLY A 131 -10.89 -1.28 5.22
N ASP A 132 -10.72 -0.65 4.05
CA ASP A 132 -10.74 -1.35 2.75
C ASP A 132 -9.66 -2.43 2.72
N ILE A 133 -9.84 -3.48 1.91
CA ILE A 133 -8.83 -4.53 1.82
C ILE A 133 -7.85 -4.22 0.67
N LEU A 134 -6.56 -4.33 0.96
CA LEU A 134 -5.51 -4.30 -0.04
C LEU A 134 -4.96 -5.71 -0.26
N VAL A 135 -4.79 -6.05 -1.54
CA VAL A 135 -4.08 -7.25 -1.98
C VAL A 135 -3.07 -6.83 -3.02
N GLY A 136 -1.81 -7.15 -2.79
CA GLY A 136 -0.74 -6.75 -3.70
C GLY A 136 0.33 -7.81 -3.86
N ASP A 137 0.89 -7.85 -5.06
CA ASP A 137 2.02 -8.66 -5.45
C ASP A 137 2.95 -7.90 -6.41
N ILE A 138 3.80 -8.60 -7.16
CA ILE A 138 4.74 -7.99 -8.10
C ILE A 138 4.05 -7.17 -9.21
N ASP A 139 2.81 -7.48 -9.57
CA ASP A 139 2.06 -6.80 -10.64
C ASP A 139 1.40 -5.50 -10.15
N GLY A 140 1.26 -5.32 -8.83
CA GLY A 140 0.70 -4.10 -8.25
C GLY A 140 -0.20 -4.36 -7.05
N VAL A 141 -1.00 -3.36 -6.70
CA VAL A 141 -1.89 -3.39 -5.54
C VAL A 141 -3.33 -3.16 -5.97
N CYS A 142 -4.21 -4.08 -5.60
CA CYS A 142 -5.66 -3.94 -5.75
C CYS A 142 -6.29 -3.46 -4.45
N VAL A 143 -7.30 -2.60 -4.58
CA VAL A 143 -8.14 -2.14 -3.45
C VAL A 143 -9.52 -2.76 -3.59
N VAL A 144 -9.98 -3.42 -2.54
CA VAL A 144 -11.33 -4.00 -2.45
C VAL A 144 -12.11 -3.22 -1.41
N PRO A 145 -13.13 -2.43 -1.83
CA PRO A 145 -13.99 -1.73 -0.90
C PRO A 145 -14.65 -2.68 0.10
N ARG A 146 -14.67 -2.27 1.36
CA ARG A 146 -15.19 -3.10 2.46
C ARG A 146 -16.63 -3.56 2.24
N GLU A 147 -17.45 -2.73 1.61
CA GLU A 147 -18.87 -3.00 1.40
C GLU A 147 -19.14 -4.15 0.44
N ILE A 148 -18.18 -4.52 -0.42
CA ILE A 148 -18.32 -5.56 -1.44
C ILE A 148 -17.29 -6.68 -1.29
N GLU A 149 -16.56 -6.75 -0.18
CA GLU A 149 -15.44 -7.68 0.01
C GLU A 149 -15.86 -9.15 -0.19
N GLU A 150 -16.99 -9.56 0.37
CA GLU A 150 -17.50 -10.94 0.26
C GLU A 150 -17.78 -11.34 -1.19
N GLU A 151 -18.44 -10.47 -1.94
CA GLU A 151 -18.75 -10.70 -3.35
C GLU A 151 -17.47 -10.80 -4.20
N VAL A 152 -16.53 -9.85 -4.00
CA VAL A 152 -15.27 -9.80 -4.74
C VAL A 152 -14.44 -11.06 -4.47
N PHE A 153 -14.26 -11.45 -3.21
CA PHE A 153 -13.45 -12.63 -2.89
C PHE A 153 -14.11 -13.94 -3.36
N THR A 154 -15.42 -14.04 -3.29
CA THR A 154 -16.14 -15.20 -3.82
C THR A 154 -15.88 -15.36 -5.32
N ARG A 155 -16.08 -14.29 -6.10
CA ARG A 155 -15.85 -14.29 -7.55
C ARG A 155 -14.37 -14.50 -7.91
N ALA A 156 -13.46 -13.88 -7.17
CA ALA A 156 -12.02 -14.03 -7.40
C ALA A 156 -11.54 -15.48 -7.18
N LEU A 157 -12.02 -16.14 -6.12
CA LEU A 157 -11.70 -17.54 -5.86
C LEU A 157 -12.26 -18.48 -6.92
N GLU A 158 -13.48 -18.25 -7.40
CA GLU A 158 -14.07 -19.02 -8.50
C GLU A 158 -13.26 -18.87 -9.78
N LYS A 159 -12.91 -17.61 -10.13
CA LYS A 159 -12.09 -17.31 -11.31
C LYS A 159 -10.71 -17.97 -11.21
N ALA A 160 -10.00 -17.81 -10.10
CA ALA A 160 -8.67 -18.37 -9.91
C ALA A 160 -8.66 -19.92 -10.02
N ARG A 161 -9.71 -20.59 -9.55
CA ARG A 161 -9.86 -22.05 -9.71
C ARG A 161 -10.05 -22.41 -11.19
N GLY A 162 -10.88 -21.65 -11.91
CA GLY A 162 -11.12 -21.85 -13.33
C GLY A 162 -9.85 -21.61 -14.16
N GLU A 163 -9.12 -20.53 -13.89
CA GLU A 163 -7.85 -20.21 -14.56
C GLU A 163 -6.80 -21.31 -14.42
N ARG A 164 -6.66 -21.91 -13.23
CA ARG A 164 -5.74 -23.05 -13.03
C ARG A 164 -6.08 -24.24 -13.91
N MET A 165 -7.37 -24.53 -14.09
CA MET A 165 -7.82 -25.60 -14.96
C MET A 165 -7.54 -25.28 -16.44
N VAL A 166 -7.84 -24.07 -16.88
CA VAL A 166 -7.59 -23.61 -18.26
C VAL A 166 -6.10 -23.59 -18.57
N LEU A 167 -5.27 -23.08 -17.64
CA LEU A 167 -3.82 -23.10 -17.78
C LEU A 167 -3.29 -24.51 -18.04
N LYS A 168 -3.75 -25.49 -17.27
CA LYS A 168 -3.38 -26.90 -17.49
C LYS A 168 -3.76 -27.41 -18.87
N LYS A 169 -4.96 -27.06 -19.35
CA LYS A 169 -5.43 -27.45 -20.70
C LYS A 169 -4.59 -26.82 -21.82
N ILE A 170 -4.22 -25.56 -21.67
CA ILE A 170 -3.33 -24.87 -22.61
C ILE A 170 -1.94 -25.52 -22.61
N GLN A 171 -1.40 -25.86 -21.43
CA GLN A 171 -0.11 -26.56 -21.31
C GLN A 171 -0.16 -27.98 -21.93
N GLU A 172 -1.31 -28.64 -21.93
CA GLU A 172 -1.58 -29.91 -22.61
C GLU A 172 -1.75 -29.76 -24.15
N GLY A 173 -1.68 -28.52 -24.68
CA GLY A 173 -1.71 -28.24 -26.12
C GLY A 173 -3.08 -27.73 -26.64
N MET A 174 -4.04 -27.45 -25.78
CA MET A 174 -5.30 -26.82 -26.20
C MET A 174 -5.01 -25.40 -26.72
N LYS A 175 -5.61 -25.04 -27.84
CA LYS A 175 -5.48 -23.70 -28.41
C LYS A 175 -6.22 -22.69 -27.53
N ALA A 176 -5.67 -21.46 -27.41
CA ALA A 176 -6.25 -20.40 -26.59
C ALA A 176 -7.71 -20.07 -26.98
N ARG A 177 -8.03 -20.07 -28.29
CA ARG A 177 -9.38 -19.84 -28.78
C ARG A 177 -10.35 -20.94 -28.31
N ASP A 178 -9.94 -22.20 -28.44
CA ASP A 178 -10.74 -23.35 -28.03
C ASP A 178 -10.96 -23.36 -26.50
N ALA A 179 -9.93 -22.98 -25.73
CA ALA A 179 -10.05 -22.84 -24.30
C ALA A 179 -11.05 -21.76 -23.90
N PHE A 180 -10.98 -20.59 -24.52
CA PHE A 180 -11.92 -19.50 -24.24
C PHE A 180 -13.36 -19.89 -24.64
N ASP A 181 -13.56 -20.47 -25.82
CA ASP A 181 -14.90 -20.90 -26.29
C ASP A 181 -15.50 -22.00 -25.40
N THR A 182 -14.64 -22.80 -24.74
CA THR A 182 -15.12 -23.92 -23.90
C THR A 182 -15.38 -23.47 -22.46
N TYR A 183 -14.50 -22.63 -21.88
CA TYR A 183 -14.51 -22.33 -20.47
C TYR A 183 -14.89 -20.88 -20.15
N GLY A 184 -14.89 -19.98 -21.14
CA GLY A 184 -15.15 -18.53 -20.93
C GLY A 184 -14.09 -17.78 -20.12
N ILE A 185 -12.92 -18.40 -19.94
CA ILE A 185 -11.81 -17.90 -19.13
C ILE A 185 -10.55 -17.80 -19.99
N MET A 186 -9.83 -16.66 -19.86
CA MET A 186 -8.54 -16.44 -20.49
C MET A 186 -7.70 -15.51 -19.63
#